data_13e7f96317401c9f748ff0d064208eb0
#
_entry.id   13e7f96317401c9f748ff0d064208eb0
#
_cell.length_a   1.000
_cell.length_b   1.000
_cell.length_c   1.000
_cell.angle_alpha   90.00
_cell.angle_beta   90.00
_cell.angle_gamma   90.00
#
_symmetry.space_group_name_H-M   'P 1'
#
loop_
_entity.id
_entity.type
_entity.pdbx_description
1 polymer ?
#
loop_
_entity_poly.entity_id
_entity_poly.type
_entity_poly.pdbx_seq_one_letter_code
_entity_poly.pdbx_strand_id
1 'polypeptide(L)'
;KKPLVQRDIAVKEVYKLVDEFDEIERLAHEGRGERAEEARNYYWYCVGELKDKKPYRLPYRLAATIVQFYPPEVALERLTKSGIVPDNLSDEERQKTLTRLKLAKQWVEEFSDRKLRIAEANKEHYVKDEKTIQAFNYVYETYKSKEMNGEELQALFYEAARKFELNPSEFFKQGYLIFLGEEHGPRLGNFLASLDKEYVLKVMANIKLEK
;
A
#
# COMPACT_ATOMS: atom_id res chain seq x y z
N LYS A 1 34.36 -12.87 -6.14
CA LYS A 1 33.24 -13.41 -5.32
C LYS A 1 33.02 -12.42 -4.20
N LYS A 2 31.90 -11.68 -4.21
CA LYS A 2 31.48 -10.88 -3.05
C LYS A 2 31.13 -11.88 -1.93
N PRO A 3 31.54 -11.64 -0.67
CA PRO A 3 31.14 -12.51 0.43
C PRO A 3 29.62 -12.48 0.58
N LEU A 4 29.04 -13.65 0.88
CA LEU A 4 27.65 -13.75 1.33
C LEU A 4 27.48 -12.83 2.54
N VAL A 5 26.72 -11.76 2.37
CA VAL A 5 26.39 -10.87 3.47
C VAL A 5 25.38 -11.62 4.34
N GLN A 6 25.84 -12.08 5.50
CA GLN A 6 24.96 -12.62 6.54
C GLN A 6 24.11 -11.45 7.04
N ARG A 7 22.80 -11.45 6.73
CA ARG A 7 21.84 -10.49 7.29
C ARG A 7 21.15 -11.14 8.47
N ASP A 8 21.28 -10.56 9.62
CA ASP A 8 20.41 -10.87 10.75
C ASP A 8 19.02 -10.30 10.45
N ILE A 9 18.10 -11.19 10.13
CA ILE A 9 16.73 -10.81 9.81
C ILE A 9 15.94 -10.76 11.11
N ALA A 10 15.69 -9.56 11.61
CA ALA A 10 14.74 -9.39 12.70
C ALA A 10 13.35 -9.79 12.22
N VAL A 11 12.63 -10.63 12.96
CA VAL A 11 11.27 -11.12 12.62
C VAL A 11 10.31 -9.96 12.32
N LYS A 12 10.50 -8.81 12.97
CA LYS A 12 9.76 -7.57 12.72
C LYS A 12 10.01 -6.94 11.34
N GLU A 13 11.01 -7.41 10.60
CA GLU A 13 11.37 -6.92 9.25
C GLU A 13 10.98 -7.89 8.12
N VAL A 14 10.25 -8.96 8.43
CA VAL A 14 9.80 -9.97 7.44
C VAL A 14 9.12 -9.32 6.22
N TYR A 15 8.37 -8.23 6.42
CA TYR A 15 7.74 -7.51 5.31
C TYR A 15 8.74 -6.98 4.28
N LYS A 16 9.95 -6.59 4.70
CA LYS A 16 11.01 -6.13 3.77
C LYS A 16 11.52 -7.25 2.90
N LEU A 17 11.68 -8.45 3.47
CA LEU A 17 12.11 -9.63 2.70
C LEU A 17 11.08 -10.04 1.66
N VAL A 18 9.80 -9.99 2.04
CA VAL A 18 8.72 -10.34 1.11
C VAL A 18 8.66 -9.31 -0.02
N ASP A 19 8.78 -8.01 0.29
CA ASP A 19 8.82 -6.95 -0.73
C ASP A 19 10.07 -7.08 -1.63
N GLU A 20 11.25 -7.45 -1.07
CA GLU A 20 12.47 -7.72 -1.85
C GLU A 20 12.29 -8.92 -2.78
N PHE A 21 11.65 -9.99 -2.31
CA PHE A 21 11.38 -11.18 -3.13
C PHE A 21 10.37 -10.86 -4.25
N ASP A 22 9.31 -10.13 -3.95
CA ASP A 22 8.33 -9.68 -4.95
C ASP A 22 9.00 -8.81 -6.05
N GLU A 23 9.98 -7.98 -5.69
CA GLU A 23 10.76 -7.19 -6.65
C GLU A 23 11.69 -8.08 -7.50
N ILE A 24 12.33 -9.08 -6.90
CA ILE A 24 13.13 -10.08 -7.64
C ILE A 24 12.25 -10.83 -8.63
N GLU A 25 11.06 -11.30 -8.22
CA GLU A 25 10.10 -11.96 -9.09
C GLU A 25 9.67 -11.03 -10.25
N ARG A 26 9.39 -9.77 -9.98
CA ARG A 26 9.05 -8.78 -10.99
C ARG A 26 10.18 -8.57 -11.99
N LEU A 27 11.40 -8.39 -11.52
CA LEU A 27 12.58 -8.22 -12.39
C LEU A 27 12.87 -9.48 -13.22
N ALA A 28 12.67 -10.66 -12.64
CA ALA A 28 12.87 -11.93 -13.36
C ALA A 28 11.92 -12.08 -14.56
N HIS A 29 10.66 -11.64 -14.42
CA HIS A 29 9.64 -11.75 -15.47
C HIS A 29 9.65 -10.58 -16.46
N GLU A 30 9.80 -9.35 -15.97
CA GLU A 30 9.58 -8.11 -16.73
C GLU A 30 10.86 -7.34 -17.03
N GLY A 31 11.95 -7.62 -16.32
CA GLY A 31 13.21 -6.88 -16.40
C GLY A 31 14.01 -7.17 -17.65
N ARG A 32 14.91 -6.23 -17.97
CA ARG A 32 15.88 -6.34 -19.07
C ARG A 32 17.29 -6.03 -18.57
N GLY A 33 18.30 -6.59 -19.27
CA GLY A 33 19.71 -6.38 -18.97
C GLY A 33 20.22 -7.22 -17.78
N GLU A 34 21.46 -6.95 -17.36
CA GLU A 34 22.22 -7.74 -16.39
C GLU A 34 21.49 -7.93 -15.06
N ARG A 35 20.87 -6.89 -14.52
CA ARG A 35 20.12 -6.97 -13.27
C ARG A 35 18.92 -7.93 -13.34
N ALA A 36 18.29 -8.03 -14.49
CA ALA A 36 17.19 -8.98 -14.71
C ALA A 36 17.70 -10.42 -14.86
N GLU A 37 18.89 -10.62 -15.42
CA GLU A 37 19.52 -11.96 -15.48
C GLU A 37 19.90 -12.43 -14.08
N GLU A 38 20.48 -11.57 -13.27
CA GLU A 38 20.73 -11.88 -11.85
C GLU A 38 19.42 -12.25 -11.11
N ALA A 39 18.37 -11.46 -11.31
CA ALA A 39 17.07 -11.72 -10.69
C ALA A 39 16.47 -13.07 -11.15
N ARG A 40 16.57 -13.43 -12.44
CA ARG A 40 16.13 -14.75 -12.96
C ARG A 40 16.89 -15.88 -12.31
N ASN A 41 18.21 -15.75 -12.13
CA ASN A 41 19.02 -16.77 -11.47
C ASN A 41 18.61 -16.94 -10.01
N TYR A 42 18.46 -15.85 -9.25
CA TYR A 42 17.98 -15.90 -7.86
C TYR A 42 16.59 -16.50 -7.75
N TYR A 43 15.66 -16.07 -8.60
CA TYR A 43 14.30 -16.57 -8.60
C TYR A 43 14.26 -18.07 -8.90
N TRP A 44 15.03 -18.53 -9.90
CA TRP A 44 15.13 -19.95 -10.25
C TRP A 44 15.67 -20.80 -9.09
N TYR A 45 16.69 -20.31 -8.37
CA TYR A 45 17.20 -21.02 -7.18
C TYR A 45 16.18 -21.10 -6.04
N CYS A 46 15.30 -20.13 -5.90
CA CYS A 46 14.30 -20.09 -4.83
C CYS A 46 13.04 -20.89 -5.16
N VAL A 47 12.62 -20.89 -6.44
CA VAL A 47 11.30 -21.40 -6.88
C VAL A 47 11.43 -22.65 -7.75
N GLY A 48 12.59 -22.85 -8.41
CA GLY A 48 12.87 -23.99 -9.29
C GLY A 48 12.33 -23.85 -10.72
N GLU A 49 11.46 -22.88 -10.99
CA GLU A 49 10.92 -22.62 -12.31
C GLU A 49 10.61 -21.13 -12.51
N LEU A 50 10.67 -20.65 -13.75
CA LEU A 50 10.17 -19.37 -14.16
C LEU A 50 8.95 -19.59 -15.05
N LYS A 51 7.77 -19.27 -14.55
CA LYS A 51 6.50 -19.40 -15.30
C LYS A 51 6.43 -18.34 -16.41
N ASP A 52 5.73 -18.63 -17.50
CA ASP A 52 5.57 -17.70 -18.62
C ASP A 52 4.87 -16.40 -18.20
N LYS A 53 3.92 -16.50 -17.28
CA LYS A 53 3.20 -15.34 -16.74
C LYS A 53 3.61 -15.06 -15.30
N LYS A 54 3.95 -13.80 -15.02
CA LYS A 54 4.18 -13.36 -13.65
C LYS A 54 2.92 -13.55 -12.82
N PRO A 55 3.01 -14.23 -11.65
CA PRO A 55 1.86 -14.36 -10.77
C PRO A 55 1.50 -13.01 -10.15
N TYR A 56 0.21 -12.83 -9.84
CA TYR A 56 -0.21 -11.66 -9.07
C TYR A 56 0.34 -11.73 -7.65
N ARG A 57 0.86 -10.58 -7.17
CA ARG A 57 1.31 -10.41 -5.78
C ARG A 57 0.69 -9.15 -5.18
N LEU A 58 -0.12 -9.33 -4.15
CA LEU A 58 -0.57 -8.21 -3.32
C LEU A 58 0.63 -7.66 -2.55
N PRO A 59 0.96 -6.34 -2.63
CA PRO A 59 2.07 -5.77 -1.86
C PRO A 59 1.95 -6.09 -0.38
N TYR A 60 3.00 -6.67 0.23
CA TYR A 60 2.91 -7.20 1.58
C TYR A 60 2.66 -6.11 2.62
N ARG A 61 3.23 -4.92 2.42
CA ARG A 61 2.98 -3.76 3.28
C ARG A 61 1.50 -3.36 3.28
N LEU A 62 0.82 -3.41 2.13
CA LEU A 62 -0.62 -3.16 2.06
C LEU A 62 -1.40 -4.28 2.75
N ALA A 63 -1.03 -5.54 2.53
CA ALA A 63 -1.64 -6.67 3.21
C ALA A 63 -1.54 -6.52 4.74
N ALA A 64 -0.32 -6.26 5.27
CA ALA A 64 -0.07 -6.07 6.70
C ALA A 64 -0.78 -4.84 7.29
N THR A 65 -1.06 -3.82 6.48
CA THR A 65 -1.83 -2.65 6.92
C THR A 65 -3.32 -2.97 6.99
N ILE A 66 -3.90 -3.49 5.91
CA ILE A 66 -5.35 -3.65 5.81
C ILE A 66 -5.90 -4.73 6.76
N VAL A 67 -5.13 -5.77 7.07
CA VAL A 67 -5.55 -6.83 8.01
C VAL A 67 -5.60 -6.38 9.47
N GLN A 68 -5.08 -5.19 9.78
CA GLN A 68 -5.24 -4.59 11.11
C GLN A 68 -6.65 -4.03 11.31
N PHE A 69 -7.37 -3.74 10.22
CA PHE A 69 -8.69 -3.13 10.25
C PHE A 69 -9.81 -4.08 9.84
N TYR A 70 -9.48 -5.08 9.01
CA TYR A 70 -10.45 -6.03 8.47
C TYR A 70 -9.97 -7.47 8.57
N PRO A 71 -10.86 -8.45 8.80
CA PRO A 71 -10.53 -9.86 8.61
C PRO A 71 -10.02 -10.13 7.18
N PRO A 72 -9.13 -11.11 6.96
CA PRO A 72 -8.52 -11.37 5.66
C PRO A 72 -9.50 -11.54 4.50
N GLU A 73 -10.62 -12.18 4.74
CA GLU A 73 -11.69 -12.42 3.75
C GLU A 73 -12.36 -11.09 3.34
N VAL A 74 -12.69 -10.24 4.31
CA VAL A 74 -13.26 -8.91 4.08
C VAL A 74 -12.24 -7.99 3.41
N ALA A 75 -10.97 -8.07 3.82
CA ALA A 75 -9.88 -7.33 3.19
C ALA A 75 -9.74 -7.69 1.71
N LEU A 76 -9.78 -8.98 1.37
CA LEU A 76 -9.72 -9.45 -0.03
C LEU A 76 -10.89 -8.91 -0.86
N GLU A 77 -12.10 -8.94 -0.33
CA GLU A 77 -13.29 -8.42 -1.01
C GLU A 77 -13.16 -6.91 -1.28
N ARG A 78 -12.73 -6.13 -0.29
CA ARG A 78 -12.52 -4.69 -0.43
C ARG A 78 -11.43 -4.34 -1.44
N LEU A 79 -10.31 -5.06 -1.39
CA LEU A 79 -9.20 -4.89 -2.33
C LEU A 79 -9.62 -5.25 -3.77
N THR A 80 -10.51 -6.22 -3.93
CA THR A 80 -11.08 -6.57 -5.25
C THR A 80 -12.02 -5.45 -5.74
N LYS A 81 -12.94 -4.99 -4.89
CA LYS A 81 -13.85 -3.88 -5.24
C LYS A 81 -13.11 -2.58 -5.63
N SER A 82 -11.98 -2.31 -4.99
CA SER A 82 -11.16 -1.12 -5.31
C SER A 82 -10.23 -1.30 -6.52
N GLY A 83 -10.29 -2.44 -7.21
CA GLY A 83 -9.47 -2.74 -8.38
C GLY A 83 -7.98 -2.99 -8.08
N ILE A 84 -7.60 -3.10 -6.80
CA ILE A 84 -6.22 -3.40 -6.38
C ILE A 84 -5.91 -4.87 -6.61
N VAL A 85 -6.86 -5.74 -6.25
CA VAL A 85 -6.84 -7.15 -6.62
C VAL A 85 -7.66 -7.30 -7.90
N PRO A 86 -7.08 -7.80 -9.00
CA PRO A 86 -7.80 -8.00 -10.24
C PRO A 86 -8.99 -8.96 -10.09
N ASP A 87 -10.12 -8.65 -10.72
CA ASP A 87 -11.31 -9.50 -10.70
C ASP A 87 -11.12 -10.84 -11.43
N ASN A 88 -10.21 -10.86 -12.40
CA ASN A 88 -9.95 -12.00 -13.29
C ASN A 88 -8.82 -12.91 -12.80
N LEU A 89 -8.48 -12.87 -11.51
CA LEU A 89 -7.56 -13.85 -10.94
C LEU A 89 -8.14 -15.26 -11.02
N SER A 90 -7.27 -16.23 -11.30
CA SER A 90 -7.62 -17.65 -11.13
C SER A 90 -7.94 -17.98 -9.67
N ASP A 91 -8.69 -19.04 -9.43
CA ASP A 91 -9.01 -19.52 -8.07
C ASP A 91 -7.73 -19.76 -7.26
N GLU A 92 -6.69 -20.29 -7.88
CA GLU A 92 -5.39 -20.52 -7.26
C GLU A 92 -4.72 -19.20 -6.83
N GLU A 93 -4.70 -18.18 -7.71
CA GLU A 93 -4.12 -16.88 -7.40
C GLU A 93 -4.92 -16.15 -6.30
N ARG A 94 -6.25 -16.26 -6.35
CA ARG A 94 -7.15 -15.72 -5.32
C ARG A 94 -6.89 -16.38 -3.97
N GLN A 95 -6.74 -17.71 -3.94
CA GLN A 95 -6.43 -18.44 -2.71
C GLN A 95 -5.04 -18.09 -2.16
N LYS A 96 -4.03 -17.92 -3.03
CA LYS A 96 -2.70 -17.46 -2.64
C LYS A 96 -2.73 -16.03 -2.05
N THR A 97 -3.55 -15.15 -2.63
CA THR A 97 -3.74 -13.80 -2.12
C THR A 97 -4.40 -13.81 -0.74
N LEU A 98 -5.43 -14.64 -0.55
CA LEU A 98 -6.05 -14.82 0.77
C LEU A 98 -5.08 -15.39 1.80
N THR A 99 -4.29 -16.39 1.43
CA THR A 99 -3.24 -16.96 2.28
C THR A 99 -2.23 -15.90 2.68
N ARG A 100 -1.81 -15.03 1.75
CA ARG A 100 -0.90 -13.92 2.02
C ARG A 100 -1.49 -12.94 3.04
N LEU A 101 -2.78 -12.63 2.95
CA LEU A 101 -3.49 -11.79 3.94
C LEU A 101 -3.53 -12.47 5.33
N LYS A 102 -3.79 -13.79 5.38
CA LYS A 102 -3.81 -14.54 6.64
C LYS A 102 -2.43 -14.57 7.31
N LEU A 103 -1.38 -14.81 6.54
CA LEU A 103 0.00 -14.77 7.05
C LEU A 103 0.41 -13.36 7.49
N ALA A 104 -0.01 -12.33 6.74
CA ALA A 104 0.22 -10.95 7.14
C ALA A 104 -0.48 -10.61 8.45
N LYS A 105 -1.71 -11.09 8.67
CA LYS A 105 -2.45 -10.92 9.93
C LYS A 105 -1.73 -11.58 11.09
N GLN A 106 -1.34 -12.85 10.93
CA GLN A 106 -0.59 -13.58 11.95
C GLN A 106 0.71 -12.86 12.30
N TRP A 107 1.47 -12.41 11.28
CA TRP A 107 2.70 -11.66 11.52
C TRP A 107 2.46 -10.36 12.30
N VAL A 108 1.41 -9.61 11.96
CA VAL A 108 1.06 -8.37 12.68
C VAL A 108 0.70 -8.66 14.13
N GLU A 109 -0.08 -9.69 14.38
CA GLU A 109 -0.55 -10.05 15.74
C GLU A 109 0.60 -10.55 16.64
N GLU A 110 1.55 -11.31 16.08
CA GLU A 110 2.59 -11.97 16.86
C GLU A 110 3.89 -11.15 16.96
N PHE A 111 4.24 -10.37 15.92
CA PHE A 111 5.59 -9.80 15.78
C PHE A 111 5.61 -8.29 15.52
N SER A 112 4.48 -7.65 15.22
CA SER A 112 4.48 -6.22 14.96
C SER A 112 4.30 -5.42 16.25
N ASP A 113 5.28 -4.59 16.57
CA ASP A 113 5.16 -3.60 17.64
C ASP A 113 4.22 -2.44 17.26
N ARG A 114 3.83 -2.34 15.97
CA ARG A 114 3.05 -1.23 15.41
C ARG A 114 1.58 -1.61 15.32
N LYS A 115 0.79 -1.07 16.21
CA LYS A 115 -0.68 -1.05 16.09
C LYS A 115 -1.07 0.25 15.41
N LEU A 116 -1.41 0.16 14.13
CA LEU A 116 -1.93 1.30 13.38
C LEU A 116 -3.28 1.72 13.93
N ARG A 117 -3.51 3.03 14.00
CA ARG A 117 -4.80 3.59 14.37
C ARG A 117 -5.37 4.28 13.14
N ILE A 118 -6.49 3.74 12.65
CA ILE A 118 -7.22 4.44 11.60
C ILE A 118 -7.82 5.73 12.16
N ALA A 119 -7.81 6.79 11.37
CA ALA A 119 -8.39 8.07 11.74
C ALA A 119 -9.83 7.93 12.23
N GLU A 120 -10.21 8.68 13.25
CA GLU A 120 -11.60 8.78 13.65
C GLU A 120 -12.33 9.78 12.75
N ALA A 121 -13.31 9.30 11.95
CA ALA A 121 -13.99 10.11 10.94
C ALA A 121 -14.70 11.36 11.50
N ASN A 122 -15.07 11.35 12.78
CA ASN A 122 -15.78 12.46 13.42
C ASN A 122 -14.86 13.39 14.22
N LYS A 123 -13.54 13.16 14.20
CA LYS A 123 -12.57 14.04 14.84
C LYS A 123 -11.94 14.99 13.83
N GLU A 124 -11.59 16.17 14.28
CA GLU A 124 -10.80 17.11 13.49
C GLU A 124 -9.35 16.65 13.41
N HIS A 125 -8.78 16.83 12.22
CA HIS A 125 -7.39 16.55 11.91
C HIS A 125 -6.74 17.85 11.46
N TYR A 126 -5.52 18.13 11.92
CA TYR A 126 -4.90 19.44 11.72
C TYR A 126 -3.70 19.34 10.78
N VAL A 127 -3.58 20.32 9.90
CA VAL A 127 -2.41 20.56 9.05
C VAL A 127 -1.87 21.97 9.30
N LYS A 128 -0.57 22.17 9.06
CA LYS A 128 0.12 23.41 9.48
C LYS A 128 0.06 24.54 8.47
N ASP A 129 -0.20 24.24 7.21
CA ASP A 129 -0.15 25.24 6.16
C ASP A 129 -1.40 25.25 5.29
N GLU A 130 -1.72 26.44 4.75
CA GLU A 130 -2.92 26.67 3.96
C GLU A 130 -2.89 25.96 2.61
N LYS A 131 -1.72 25.80 1.98
CA LYS A 131 -1.61 25.07 0.71
C LYS A 131 -1.95 23.59 0.89
N THR A 132 -1.54 23.00 2.00
CA THR A 132 -1.85 21.60 2.33
C THR A 132 -3.36 21.40 2.50
N ILE A 133 -4.07 22.28 3.20
CA ILE A 133 -5.53 22.17 3.34
C ILE A 133 -6.24 22.37 1.99
N GLN A 134 -5.78 23.30 1.16
CA GLN A 134 -6.31 23.52 -0.18
C GLN A 134 -6.11 22.26 -1.07
N ALA A 135 -4.95 21.61 -0.96
CA ALA A 135 -4.67 20.38 -1.67
C ALA A 135 -5.59 19.22 -1.22
N PHE A 136 -5.80 19.04 0.09
CA PHE A 136 -6.76 18.06 0.60
C PHE A 136 -8.19 18.35 0.17
N ASN A 137 -8.62 19.61 0.17
CA ASN A 137 -9.94 20.01 -0.30
C ASN A 137 -10.11 19.70 -1.80
N TYR A 138 -9.08 19.91 -2.61
CA TYR A 138 -9.10 19.55 -4.03
C TYR A 138 -9.24 18.03 -4.22
N VAL A 139 -8.48 17.23 -3.45
CA VAL A 139 -8.62 15.77 -3.46
C VAL A 139 -10.04 15.37 -3.02
N TYR A 140 -10.56 15.95 -1.95
CA TYR A 140 -11.90 15.69 -1.43
C TYR A 140 -12.98 15.95 -2.49
N GLU A 141 -13.03 17.14 -3.09
CA GLU A 141 -14.06 17.49 -4.07
C GLU A 141 -13.96 16.61 -5.33
N THR A 142 -12.75 16.32 -5.78
CA THR A 142 -12.55 15.47 -6.96
C THR A 142 -12.95 14.02 -6.66
N TYR A 143 -12.52 13.46 -5.52
CA TYR A 143 -12.85 12.09 -5.12
C TYR A 143 -14.35 11.91 -4.84
N LYS A 144 -15.00 12.94 -4.27
CA LYS A 144 -16.44 12.95 -4.04
C LYS A 144 -17.23 12.86 -5.35
N SER A 145 -16.77 13.54 -6.40
CA SER A 145 -17.50 13.69 -7.67
C SER A 145 -17.50 12.42 -8.54
N LYS A 146 -16.55 11.50 -8.37
CA LYS A 146 -16.43 10.29 -9.20
C LYS A 146 -15.88 9.10 -8.43
N GLU A 147 -16.14 7.89 -8.93
CA GLU A 147 -15.45 6.70 -8.43
C GLU A 147 -14.03 6.66 -8.97
N MET A 148 -13.10 6.26 -8.12
CA MET A 148 -11.67 6.14 -8.42
C MET A 148 -11.11 4.86 -7.85
N ASN A 149 -10.29 4.18 -8.62
CA ASN A 149 -9.45 3.09 -8.12
C ASN A 149 -8.20 3.63 -7.39
N GLY A 150 -7.40 2.73 -6.84
CA GLY A 150 -6.22 3.12 -6.04
C GLY A 150 -5.15 3.86 -6.83
N GLU A 151 -4.94 3.53 -8.11
CA GLU A 151 -3.97 4.20 -8.99
C GLU A 151 -4.43 5.62 -9.36
N GLU A 152 -5.72 5.77 -9.65
CA GLU A 152 -6.32 7.07 -9.96
C GLU A 152 -6.27 8.00 -8.74
N LEU A 153 -6.59 7.46 -7.56
CA LEU A 153 -6.53 8.23 -6.31
C LEU A 153 -5.08 8.61 -5.97
N GLN A 154 -4.11 7.70 -6.19
CA GLN A 154 -2.70 8.00 -6.03
C GLN A 154 -2.25 9.12 -6.99
N ALA A 155 -2.67 9.08 -8.25
CA ALA A 155 -2.37 10.11 -9.24
C ALA A 155 -2.98 11.46 -8.86
N LEU A 156 -4.20 11.47 -8.30
CA LEU A 156 -4.87 12.68 -7.80
C LEU A 156 -4.10 13.35 -6.67
N PHE A 157 -3.51 12.59 -5.74
CA PHE A 157 -2.63 13.16 -4.71
C PHE A 157 -1.38 13.82 -5.30
N TYR A 158 -0.76 13.21 -6.32
CA TYR A 158 0.37 13.85 -7.02
C TYR A 158 -0.06 15.11 -7.80
N GLU A 159 -1.24 15.08 -8.41
CA GLU A 159 -1.80 16.25 -9.10
C GLU A 159 -2.07 17.39 -8.12
N ALA A 160 -2.68 17.10 -6.97
CA ALA A 160 -2.92 18.08 -5.92
C ALA A 160 -1.62 18.69 -5.41
N ALA A 161 -0.59 17.86 -5.12
CA ALA A 161 0.70 18.36 -4.69
C ALA A 161 1.31 19.34 -5.71
N ARG A 162 1.28 19.01 -7.00
CA ARG A 162 1.78 19.89 -8.08
C ARG A 162 0.98 21.17 -8.21
N LYS A 163 -0.37 21.06 -8.16
CA LYS A 163 -1.27 22.20 -8.32
C LYS A 163 -1.08 23.26 -7.24
N PHE A 164 -0.80 22.84 -6.02
CA PHE A 164 -0.61 23.73 -4.87
C PHE A 164 0.88 23.93 -4.51
N GLU A 165 1.79 23.55 -5.40
CA GLU A 165 3.24 23.73 -5.25
C GLU A 165 3.80 23.11 -3.96
N LEU A 166 3.25 21.96 -3.54
CA LEU A 166 3.70 21.21 -2.39
C LEU A 166 4.78 20.20 -2.79
N ASN A 167 5.70 19.92 -1.86
CA ASN A 167 6.56 18.76 -2.01
C ASN A 167 5.71 17.49 -1.90
N PRO A 168 5.66 16.61 -2.93
CA PRO A 168 4.82 15.42 -2.88
C PRO A 168 5.11 14.52 -1.67
N SER A 169 6.38 14.34 -1.31
CA SER A 169 6.76 13.50 -0.16
C SER A 169 6.16 14.00 1.15
N GLU A 170 6.20 15.33 1.38
CA GLU A 170 5.62 15.95 2.56
C GLU A 170 4.09 15.89 2.55
N PHE A 171 3.46 16.09 1.40
CA PHE A 171 2.01 15.98 1.28
C PHE A 171 1.51 14.55 1.55
N PHE A 172 2.19 13.54 1.00
CA PHE A 172 1.89 12.14 1.31
C PHE A 172 2.12 11.81 2.78
N LYS A 173 3.18 12.34 3.39
CA LYS A 173 3.43 12.21 4.83
C LYS A 173 2.28 12.76 5.66
N GLN A 174 1.73 13.94 5.32
CA GLN A 174 0.53 14.47 5.98
C GLN A 174 -0.67 13.53 5.82
N GLY A 175 -0.87 12.95 4.65
CA GLY A 175 -1.90 11.94 4.42
C GLY A 175 -1.73 10.72 5.34
N TYR A 176 -0.53 10.18 5.47
CA TYR A 176 -0.27 9.05 6.37
C TYR A 176 -0.49 9.42 7.83
N LEU A 177 -0.04 10.59 8.27
CA LEU A 177 -0.25 11.06 9.65
C LEU A 177 -1.74 11.20 9.97
N ILE A 178 -2.52 11.75 9.04
CA ILE A 178 -3.97 11.91 9.21
C ILE A 178 -4.66 10.55 9.28
N PHE A 179 -4.42 9.68 8.30
CA PHE A 179 -5.19 8.44 8.16
C PHE A 179 -4.68 7.27 9.01
N LEU A 180 -3.38 7.20 9.31
CA LEU A 180 -2.73 6.07 9.99
C LEU A 180 -2.02 6.46 11.30
N GLY A 181 -1.82 7.75 11.55
CA GLY A 181 -1.02 8.23 12.67
C GLY A 181 0.48 7.92 12.53
N GLU A 182 0.95 7.61 11.33
CA GLU A 182 2.32 7.22 11.00
C GLU A 182 2.89 8.13 9.91
N GLU A 183 4.21 8.27 9.83
CA GLU A 183 4.84 9.08 8.77
C GLU A 183 4.92 8.36 7.42
N HIS A 184 4.76 7.04 7.41
CA HIS A 184 4.92 6.17 6.24
C HIS A 184 3.91 5.04 6.25
N GLY A 185 3.54 4.56 5.05
CA GLY A 185 2.59 3.47 4.89
C GLY A 185 2.70 2.78 3.52
N PRO A 186 1.71 1.95 3.16
CA PRO A 186 1.56 1.46 1.80
C PRO A 186 1.24 2.62 0.85
N ARG A 187 1.19 2.39 -0.47
CA ARG A 187 0.74 3.43 -1.42
C ARG A 187 -0.59 4.02 -0.95
N LEU A 188 -0.59 5.34 -0.65
CA LEU A 188 -1.72 6.00 0.02
C LEU A 188 -3.02 5.87 -0.78
N GLY A 189 -2.97 6.07 -2.09
CA GLY A 189 -4.14 5.92 -2.97
C GLY A 189 -4.74 4.52 -2.88
N ASN A 190 -3.92 3.47 -2.93
CA ASN A 190 -4.37 2.08 -2.80
C ASN A 190 -4.97 1.83 -1.41
N PHE A 191 -4.34 2.33 -0.37
CA PHE A 191 -4.86 2.19 0.99
C PHE A 191 -6.23 2.87 1.13
N LEU A 192 -6.35 4.13 0.73
CA LEU A 192 -7.60 4.87 0.85
C LEU A 192 -8.72 4.27 -0.01
N ALA A 193 -8.43 3.81 -1.23
CA ALA A 193 -9.40 3.14 -2.09
C ALA A 193 -9.89 1.79 -1.52
N SER A 194 -9.10 1.13 -0.67
CA SER A 194 -9.51 -0.11 0.02
C SER A 194 -10.44 0.12 1.21
N LEU A 195 -10.54 1.37 1.68
CA LEU A 195 -11.44 1.78 2.74
C LEU A 195 -12.83 2.11 2.17
N ASP A 196 -13.78 2.34 3.06
CA ASP A 196 -15.10 2.88 2.67
C ASP A 196 -14.97 4.33 2.18
N LYS A 197 -15.51 4.65 1.00
CA LYS A 197 -15.40 5.98 0.41
C LYS A 197 -16.03 7.07 1.29
N GLU A 198 -17.19 6.79 1.88
CA GLU A 198 -17.85 7.77 2.76
C GLU A 198 -17.00 8.04 4.00
N TYR A 199 -16.38 7.00 4.56
CA TYR A 199 -15.45 7.16 5.67
C TYR A 199 -14.27 8.05 5.28
N VAL A 200 -13.61 7.79 4.14
CA VAL A 200 -12.47 8.60 3.65
C VAL A 200 -12.89 10.05 3.45
N LEU A 201 -14.04 10.28 2.83
CA LEU A 201 -14.58 11.63 2.62
C LEU A 201 -14.90 12.34 3.95
N LYS A 202 -15.45 11.64 4.94
CA LYS A 202 -15.69 12.22 6.29
C LYS A 202 -14.40 12.63 6.97
N VAL A 203 -13.35 11.81 6.92
CA VAL A 203 -12.03 12.17 7.45
C VAL A 203 -11.49 13.42 6.76
N MET A 204 -11.51 13.45 5.42
CA MET A 204 -11.01 14.59 4.64
C MET A 204 -11.79 15.88 4.93
N ALA A 205 -13.12 15.81 5.07
CA ALA A 205 -13.96 16.97 5.40
C ALA A 205 -13.64 17.58 6.78
N ASN A 206 -13.05 16.79 7.67
CA ASN A 206 -12.66 17.21 9.01
C ASN A 206 -11.19 17.64 9.15
N ILE A 207 -10.48 17.80 8.02
CA ILE A 207 -9.13 18.37 8.02
C ILE A 207 -9.23 19.89 8.17
N LYS A 208 -8.51 20.46 9.13
CA LYS A 208 -8.50 21.87 9.49
C LYS A 208 -7.08 22.43 9.50
N LEU A 209 -6.97 23.74 9.37
CA LEU A 209 -5.72 24.45 9.60
C LEU A 209 -5.47 24.54 11.11
N GLU A 210 -4.25 24.22 11.52
CA GLU A 210 -3.79 24.42 12.90
C GLU A 210 -3.80 25.93 13.20
N LYS A 211 -4.44 26.35 14.31
CA LYS A 211 -4.56 27.76 14.70
C LYS A 211 -3.34 28.26 15.43
#